data_c796e8e031a3c2a15dada8c469a7247e
#
_entry.id   c796e8e031a3c2a15dada8c469a7247e
#
_cell.length_a   1.000
_cell.length_b   1.000
_cell.length_c   1.000
_cell.angle_alpha   90.00
_cell.angle_beta   90.00
_cell.angle_gamma   90.00
#
_symmetry.space_group_name_H-M   'P 1'
#
loop_
_entity.id
_entity.type
_entity.pdbx_description
1 polymer ?
#
loop_
_entity_poly.entity_id
_entity_poly.type
_entity_poly.pdbx_seq_one_letter_code
_entity_poly.pdbx_strand_id
1 'polypeptide(L)'
;MAKNTQPIAKRCKALGISPAVMGYAKKNTTRNSNGNMRKKQSEYASQLKEKQKVKFIYGVLEKQFHNAYLRAEARPGKTGENLLQIMECRLDNVVFRLGIAPARRDARQLVSHAHFTVDG
;
A
#
# COMPACT_ATOMS: atom_id res chain seq x y z
N MET A 1 -16.51 -6.61 6.07
CA MET A 1 -15.51 -5.51 6.06
C MET A 1 -15.06 -5.27 4.62
N ALA A 2 -15.12 -4.04 4.14
CA ALA A 2 -14.67 -3.71 2.79
C ALA A 2 -13.15 -3.88 2.69
N LYS A 3 -12.70 -4.65 1.72
CA LYS A 3 -11.28 -4.91 1.45
C LYS A 3 -10.99 -4.82 -0.05
N ASN A 4 -9.75 -4.55 -0.38
CA ASN A 4 -9.31 -4.54 -1.77
C ASN A 4 -9.15 -5.98 -2.26
N THR A 5 -9.96 -6.39 -3.22
CA THR A 5 -9.96 -7.73 -3.83
C THR A 5 -9.27 -7.78 -5.19
N GLN A 6 -8.67 -6.68 -5.65
CA GLN A 6 -8.03 -6.62 -6.96
C GLN A 6 -6.83 -7.58 -7.07
N PRO A 7 -6.59 -8.17 -8.26
CA PRO A 7 -5.43 -9.01 -8.50
C PRO A 7 -4.12 -8.24 -8.28
N ILE A 8 -3.27 -8.76 -7.38
CA ILE A 8 -2.06 -8.06 -6.94
C ILE A 8 -1.06 -7.88 -8.07
N ALA A 9 -0.75 -8.94 -8.82
CA ALA A 9 0.24 -8.88 -9.89
C ALA A 9 -0.13 -7.86 -10.99
N LYS A 10 -1.40 -7.85 -11.39
CA LYS A 10 -1.93 -6.91 -12.39
C LYS A 10 -1.85 -5.47 -11.90
N ARG A 11 -2.21 -5.25 -10.64
CA ARG A 11 -2.18 -3.90 -10.04
C ARG A 11 -0.76 -3.40 -9.81
N CYS A 12 0.13 -4.26 -9.34
CA CYS A 12 1.56 -3.94 -9.21
C CYS A 12 2.16 -3.50 -10.54
N LYS A 13 1.89 -4.24 -11.62
CA LYS A 13 2.35 -3.87 -12.96
C LYS A 13 1.81 -2.51 -13.41
N ALA A 14 0.52 -2.24 -13.19
CA ALA A 14 -0.10 -0.97 -13.55
C ALA A 14 0.51 0.23 -12.79
N LEU A 15 0.86 0.03 -11.52
CA LEU A 15 1.43 1.07 -10.66
C LEU A 15 2.97 1.15 -10.73
N GLY A 16 3.63 0.19 -11.38
CA GLY A 16 5.08 0.12 -11.42
C GLY A 16 5.73 -0.30 -10.10
N ILE A 17 5.05 -1.12 -9.31
CA ILE A 17 5.51 -1.63 -8.01
C ILE A 17 5.95 -3.08 -8.17
N SER A 18 7.08 -3.46 -7.56
CA SER A 18 7.48 -4.88 -7.50
C SER A 18 6.55 -5.67 -6.59
N PRO A 19 6.04 -6.84 -6.99
CA PRO A 19 5.26 -7.71 -6.11
C PRO A 19 5.97 -8.10 -4.82
N ALA A 20 7.29 -8.10 -4.80
CA ALA A 20 8.10 -8.38 -3.60
C ALA A 20 7.84 -7.37 -2.47
N VAL A 21 7.54 -6.11 -2.79
CA VAL A 21 7.17 -5.08 -1.80
C VAL A 21 5.89 -5.45 -1.07
N MET A 22 5.00 -6.18 -1.73
CA MET A 22 3.74 -6.67 -1.16
C MET A 22 3.88 -8.01 -0.43
N GLY A 23 5.09 -8.59 -0.39
CA GLY A 23 5.35 -9.89 0.23
C GLY A 23 5.07 -11.10 -0.68
N TYR A 24 4.91 -10.90 -1.97
CA TYR A 24 4.65 -11.99 -2.92
C TYR A 24 5.88 -12.29 -3.79
N ALA A 25 6.10 -13.58 -4.08
CA ALA A 25 7.16 -13.99 -4.98
C ALA A 25 6.99 -13.39 -6.39
N LYS A 26 8.08 -12.90 -6.96
CA LYS A 26 8.09 -12.33 -8.31
C LYS A 26 7.90 -13.47 -9.32
N LYS A 27 6.71 -13.64 -9.84
CA LYS A 27 6.53 -14.43 -11.05
C LYS A 27 7.09 -13.62 -12.23
N ASN A 28 8.17 -14.10 -12.82
CA ASN A 28 8.72 -13.54 -14.05
C ASN A 28 7.78 -13.80 -15.22
N THR A 29 6.71 -13.07 -15.30
CA THR A 29 5.95 -12.94 -16.53
C THR A 29 6.53 -11.78 -17.32
N THR A 30 7.69 -12.00 -17.90
CA THR A 30 8.19 -11.21 -19.01
C THR A 30 7.37 -11.49 -20.27
N ARG A 31 6.09 -11.23 -20.23
CA ARG A 31 5.39 -10.88 -21.45
C ARG A 31 5.77 -9.43 -21.71
N ASN A 32 6.69 -9.26 -22.65
CA ASN A 32 6.92 -7.99 -23.29
C ASN A 32 5.58 -7.45 -23.73
N SER A 33 5.03 -6.52 -22.98
CA SER A 33 3.95 -5.69 -23.47
C SER A 33 4.57 -4.88 -24.59
N ASN A 34 4.30 -5.32 -25.83
CA ASN A 34 4.68 -4.63 -27.04
C ASN A 34 4.53 -3.13 -26.84
N GLY A 35 5.60 -2.41 -27.10
CA GLY A 35 5.70 -1.01 -27.38
C GLY A 35 4.52 -0.15 -26.96
N ASN A 36 4.32 0.00 -25.68
CA ASN A 36 3.44 1.06 -25.24
C ASN A 36 4.12 2.36 -25.65
N MET A 37 3.59 2.95 -26.72
CA MET A 37 3.80 4.36 -26.98
C MET A 37 3.78 5.06 -25.63
N ARG A 38 4.89 5.70 -25.26
CA ARG A 38 5.01 6.48 -24.03
C ARG A 38 3.98 7.60 -24.12
N LYS A 39 2.74 7.33 -23.67
CA LYS A 39 1.77 8.39 -23.50
C LYS A 39 2.36 9.40 -22.55
N LYS A 40 2.50 10.63 -23.02
CA LYS A 40 2.93 11.75 -22.18
C LYS A 40 1.98 11.82 -20.98
N GLN A 41 2.50 11.51 -19.81
CA GLN A 41 1.70 11.50 -18.59
C GLN A 41 1.58 12.92 -18.09
N SER A 42 0.35 13.38 -17.82
CA SER A 42 0.13 14.69 -17.21
C SER A 42 0.63 14.69 -15.77
N GLU A 43 0.96 15.85 -15.24
CA GLU A 43 1.38 16.02 -13.85
C GLU A 43 0.32 15.49 -12.87
N TYR A 44 -0.95 15.79 -13.12
CA TYR A 44 -2.08 15.28 -12.34
C TYR A 44 -2.13 13.74 -12.34
N ALA A 45 -1.93 13.10 -13.49
CA ALA A 45 -1.91 11.65 -13.59
C ALA A 45 -0.74 11.03 -12.82
N SER A 46 0.42 11.71 -12.82
CA SER A 46 1.59 11.30 -12.05
C SER A 46 1.34 11.35 -10.54
N GLN A 47 0.80 12.46 -10.04
CA GLN A 47 0.44 12.64 -8.63
C GLN A 47 -0.63 11.63 -8.19
N LEU A 48 -1.65 11.40 -9.00
CA LEU A 48 -2.68 10.41 -8.74
C LEU A 48 -2.08 9.00 -8.65
N LYS A 49 -1.14 8.67 -9.52
CA LYS A 49 -0.45 7.38 -9.52
C LYS A 49 0.35 7.17 -8.23
N GLU A 50 1.07 8.16 -7.75
CA GLU A 50 1.81 8.10 -6.48
C GLU A 50 0.87 7.88 -5.29
N LYS A 51 -0.23 8.61 -5.22
CA LYS A 51 -1.29 8.38 -4.22
C LYS A 51 -1.81 6.94 -4.26
N GLN A 52 -2.10 6.42 -5.44
CA GLN A 52 -2.59 5.05 -5.61
C GLN A 52 -1.55 3.99 -5.21
N LYS A 53 -0.26 4.25 -5.43
CA LYS A 53 0.83 3.36 -4.96
C LYS A 53 0.79 3.22 -3.44
N VAL A 54 0.78 4.32 -2.71
CA VAL A 54 0.76 4.32 -1.24
C VAL A 54 -0.48 3.57 -0.72
N LYS A 55 -1.66 3.90 -1.23
CA LYS A 55 -2.90 3.21 -0.86
C LYS A 55 -2.83 1.70 -1.09
N PHE A 56 -2.29 1.30 -2.21
CA PHE A 56 -2.20 -0.11 -2.59
C PHE A 56 -1.19 -0.88 -1.75
N ILE A 57 -0.02 -0.30 -1.50
CA ILE A 57 1.04 -0.92 -0.67
C ILE A 57 0.51 -1.23 0.73
N TYR A 58 -0.14 -0.27 1.37
CA TYR A 58 -0.68 -0.44 2.72
C TYR A 58 -2.08 -1.07 2.76
N GLY A 59 -2.70 -1.31 1.61
CA GLY A 59 -4.03 -1.92 1.53
C GLY A 59 -5.14 -1.07 2.15
N VAL A 60 -5.02 0.25 2.09
CA VAL A 60 -5.94 1.20 2.70
C VAL A 60 -7.00 1.65 1.70
N LEU A 61 -8.25 1.74 2.14
CA LEU A 61 -9.34 2.29 1.33
C LEU A 61 -9.35 3.82 1.34
N GLU A 62 -10.04 4.42 0.37
CA GLU A 62 -10.03 5.89 0.14
C GLU A 62 -10.41 6.68 1.40
N LYS A 63 -11.50 6.32 2.07
CA LYS A 63 -11.97 7.01 3.28
C LYS A 63 -10.93 6.97 4.41
N GLN A 64 -10.34 5.80 4.64
CA GLN A 64 -9.31 5.63 5.67
C GLN A 64 -8.03 6.41 5.32
N PHE A 65 -7.66 6.41 4.05
CA PHE A 65 -6.52 7.16 3.57
C PHE A 65 -6.72 8.67 3.72
N HIS A 66 -7.89 9.16 3.37
CA HIS A 66 -8.26 10.57 3.54
C HIS A 66 -8.21 11.00 5.01
N ASN A 67 -8.76 10.18 5.93
CA ASN A 67 -8.70 10.45 7.36
C ASN A 67 -7.25 10.48 7.89
N ALA A 68 -6.39 9.60 7.37
CA ALA A 68 -4.97 9.60 7.71
C ALA A 68 -4.27 10.86 7.18
N TYR A 69 -4.63 11.29 5.99
CA TYR A 69 -4.13 12.54 5.40
C TYR A 69 -4.48 13.77 6.25
N LEU A 70 -5.72 13.91 6.68
CA LEU A 70 -6.14 15.00 7.56
C LEU A 70 -5.37 15.01 8.90
N ARG A 71 -5.12 13.84 9.46
CA ARG A 71 -4.28 13.72 10.67
C ARG A 71 -2.82 14.11 10.41
N ALA A 72 -2.30 13.78 9.24
CA ALA A 72 -0.96 14.12 8.84
C ALA A 72 -0.79 15.63 8.62
N GLU A 73 -1.80 16.26 8.02
CA GLU A 73 -1.83 17.70 7.78
C GLU A 73 -1.87 18.51 9.09
N ALA A 74 -2.58 18.01 10.10
CA ALA A 74 -2.65 18.63 11.43
C ALA A 74 -1.33 18.55 12.24
N ARG A 75 -0.37 17.73 11.80
CA ARG A 75 0.93 17.60 12.46
C ARG A 75 1.95 18.61 11.91
N PRO A 76 2.85 19.13 12.75
CA PRO A 76 3.93 19.99 12.26
C PRO A 76 4.87 19.21 11.33
N GLY A 77 5.47 19.90 10.37
CA GLY A 77 6.40 19.33 9.41
C GLY A 77 5.77 19.03 8.05
N LYS A 78 6.42 18.17 7.26
CA LYS A 78 5.96 17.84 5.92
C LYS A 78 4.82 16.83 5.97
N THR A 79 3.68 17.18 5.40
CA THR A 79 2.47 16.33 5.38
C THR A 79 2.72 14.94 4.78
N GLY A 80 3.52 14.85 3.72
CA GLY A 80 3.86 13.56 3.09
C GLY A 80 4.64 12.63 4.01
N GLU A 81 5.63 13.14 4.73
CA GLU A 81 6.40 12.36 5.69
C GLU A 81 5.52 11.93 6.88
N ASN A 82 4.72 12.85 7.41
CA ASN A 82 3.77 12.56 8.47
C ASN A 82 2.76 11.47 8.07
N LEU A 83 2.28 11.52 6.84
CA LEU A 83 1.36 10.51 6.29
C LEU A 83 2.02 9.13 6.24
N LEU A 84 3.25 9.04 5.73
CA LEU A 84 3.98 7.77 5.69
C LEU A 84 4.26 7.23 7.10
N GLN A 85 4.60 8.08 8.06
CA GLN A 85 4.75 7.68 9.45
C GLN A 85 3.45 7.09 10.02
N ILE A 86 2.31 7.73 9.76
CA ILE A 86 1.01 7.22 10.20
C ILE A 86 0.71 5.85 9.58
N MET A 87 1.04 5.66 8.30
CA MET A 87 0.87 4.37 7.63
C MET A 87 1.80 3.29 8.19
N GLU A 88 3.05 3.62 8.45
CA GLU A 88 4.03 2.68 9.02
C GLU A 88 3.72 2.29 10.47
N CYS A 89 3.14 3.18 11.27
CA CYS A 89 2.74 2.92 12.66
C CYS A 89 1.46 2.07 12.80
N ARG A 90 0.82 1.66 11.72
CA ARG A 90 -0.35 0.78 11.80
C ARG A 90 0.05 -0.61 12.32
N LEU A 91 -0.76 -1.18 13.20
CA LEU A 91 -0.47 -2.49 13.80
C LEU A 91 -0.32 -3.60 12.75
N ASP A 92 -1.17 -3.62 11.72
CA ASP A 92 -1.07 -4.58 10.62
C ASP A 92 0.26 -4.46 9.87
N ASN A 93 0.73 -3.24 9.64
CA ASN A 93 2.03 -3.02 9.00
C ASN A 93 3.20 -3.41 9.93
N VAL A 94 3.11 -3.10 11.22
CA VAL A 94 4.13 -3.49 12.21
C VAL A 94 4.28 -5.01 12.27
N VAL A 95 3.17 -5.74 12.31
CA VAL A 95 3.15 -7.22 12.29
C VAL A 95 3.81 -7.76 11.02
N PHE A 96 3.53 -7.15 9.87
CA PHE A 96 4.19 -7.52 8.62
C PHE A 96 5.71 -7.23 8.65
N ARG A 97 6.12 -6.07 9.14
CA ARG A 97 7.53 -5.67 9.22
C ARG A 97 8.33 -6.54 10.19
N LEU A 98 7.71 -7.05 11.24
CA LEU A 98 8.32 -8.01 12.17
C LEU A 98 8.50 -9.42 11.55
N GLY A 99 7.99 -9.65 10.36
CA GLY A 99 8.09 -10.93 9.67
C GLY A 99 7.15 -12.03 10.19
N ILE A 100 6.18 -11.68 11.03
CA ILE A 100 5.20 -12.66 11.58
C ILE A 100 4.24 -13.12 10.48
N ALA A 101 3.94 -12.25 9.53
CA ALA A 101 3.08 -12.58 8.39
C ALA A 101 3.84 -12.36 7.07
N PRO A 102 3.63 -13.22 6.05
CA PRO A 102 4.35 -13.12 4.77
C PRO A 102 3.90 -11.93 3.91
N ALA A 103 2.69 -11.43 4.11
CA ALA A 103 2.14 -10.28 3.38
C ALA A 103 1.32 -9.39 4.31
N ARG A 104 1.15 -8.11 3.93
CA ARG A 104 0.33 -7.16 4.71
C ARG A 104 -1.14 -7.60 4.81
N ARG A 105 -1.68 -8.27 3.80
CA ARG A 105 -3.04 -8.83 3.85
C ARG A 105 -3.19 -9.88 4.93
N ASP A 106 -2.21 -10.76 5.06
CA ASP A 106 -2.21 -11.81 6.08
C ASP A 106 -2.04 -11.20 7.47
N ALA A 107 -1.13 -10.25 7.63
CA ALA A 107 -0.97 -9.48 8.87
C ALA A 107 -2.28 -8.79 9.29
N ARG A 108 -2.98 -8.19 8.37
CA ARG A 108 -4.26 -7.53 8.62
C ARG A 108 -5.34 -8.52 9.05
N GLN A 109 -5.37 -9.70 8.45
CA GLN A 109 -6.29 -10.76 8.86
C GLN A 109 -6.01 -11.21 10.29
N LEU A 110 -4.75 -11.45 10.63
CA LEU A 110 -4.34 -11.84 11.99
C LEU A 110 -4.73 -10.78 13.03
N VAL A 111 -4.48 -9.51 12.73
CA VAL A 111 -4.87 -8.40 13.61
C VAL A 111 -6.39 -8.29 13.74
N SER A 112 -7.13 -8.42 12.64
CA SER A 112 -8.59 -8.33 12.64
C SER A 112 -9.25 -9.48 13.39
N HIS A 113 -8.60 -10.65 13.44
CA HIS A 113 -9.04 -11.83 14.17
C HIS A 113 -8.53 -11.86 15.63
N ALA A 114 -7.99 -10.75 16.11
CA ALA A 114 -7.53 -10.59 17.49
C ALA A 114 -6.48 -11.61 17.95
N HIS A 115 -5.56 -12.00 17.05
CA HIS A 115 -4.43 -12.87 17.39
C HIS A 115 -3.31 -12.14 18.15
N PHE A 116 -3.37 -10.82 18.22
CA PHE A 116 -2.37 -9.98 18.89
C PHE A 116 -3.01 -9.09 19.92
N THR A 117 -2.29 -8.91 21.03
CA THR A 117 -2.57 -7.90 22.03
C THR A 117 -1.39 -6.95 22.11
N VAL A 118 -1.64 -5.72 22.52
CA VAL A 118 -0.62 -4.71 22.77
C VAL A 118 -0.77 -4.30 24.22
N ASP A 119 0.34 -4.47 25.00
CA ASP A 119 0.39 -4.15 26.43
C ASP A 119 -0.68 -4.90 27.27
N GLY A 120 -0.95 -6.11 26.87
CA GLY A 120 -1.92 -6.98 27.54
C GLY A 120 -3.28 -6.98 26.90
#